data_8e3240736fad220561c869557d8ffae3
#
_entry.id   8e3240736fad220561c869557d8ffae3
#
_cell.length_a   1.000
_cell.length_b   1.000
_cell.length_c   1.000
_cell.angle_alpha   90.00
_cell.angle_beta   90.00
_cell.angle_gamma   90.00
#
_symmetry.space_group_name_H-M   'P 1'
#
loop_
_entity.id
_entity.type
_entity.pdbx_description
1 polymer ?
#
loop_
_entity_poly.entity_id
_entity_poly.type
_entity_poly.pdbx_seq_one_letter_code
_entity_poly.pdbx_strand_id
1 'polypeptide(L)'
;MANPLKQLAGQTVIYGLSTILARIINFLFVPIYTRLLTPESYGVVTEFMAYIAVLQVVLVLGLETGCFRFANKEGVESHKVYSNAFVTVFCISATFLALMIAFSGPIASALGYAGYESCIMYMGGILALDSVTAILFAKLRQESKALKFAIFKTIKIITETAANLVLFLWFP
;
A
#
# COMPACT_ATOMS: atom_id res chain seq x y z
N MET A 1 -5.98 9.36 36.46
CA MET A 1 -5.12 9.69 35.29
C MET A 1 -4.67 8.38 34.64
N ALA A 2 -4.95 8.18 33.38
CA ALA A 2 -4.51 6.97 32.68
C ALA A 2 -2.98 6.99 32.57
N ASN A 3 -2.33 5.89 32.92
CA ASN A 3 -0.89 5.78 32.87
C ASN A 3 -0.42 5.89 31.41
N PRO A 4 0.38 6.91 31.02
CA PRO A 4 0.74 7.18 29.63
C PRO A 4 1.46 5.99 28.97
N LEU A 5 2.23 5.20 29.74
CA LEU A 5 2.88 3.98 29.28
C LEU A 5 1.85 2.90 28.88
N LYS A 6 0.77 2.76 29.64
CA LYS A 6 -0.29 1.79 29.35
C LYS A 6 -1.07 2.16 28.07
N GLN A 7 -1.29 3.45 27.86
CA GLN A 7 -1.92 3.97 26.65
C GLN A 7 -1.03 3.76 25.42
N LEU A 8 0.27 4.06 25.54
CA LEU A 8 1.24 3.87 24.47
C LEU A 8 1.38 2.38 24.11
N ALA A 9 1.49 1.49 25.11
CA ALA A 9 1.54 0.06 24.89
C ALA A 9 0.27 -0.47 24.19
N GLY A 10 -0.91 -0.01 24.59
CA GLY A 10 -2.17 -0.37 23.94
C GLY A 10 -2.23 0.07 22.48
N GLN A 11 -1.79 1.27 22.17
CA GLN A 11 -1.73 1.76 20.77
C GLN A 11 -0.75 0.94 19.94
N THR A 12 0.44 0.64 20.47
CA THR A 12 1.45 -0.18 19.79
C THR A 12 0.92 -1.57 19.45
N VAL A 13 0.20 -2.19 20.39
CA VAL A 13 -0.44 -3.50 20.15
C VAL A 13 -1.47 -3.40 19.02
N ILE A 14 -2.33 -2.38 19.00
CA ILE A 14 -3.35 -2.21 17.96
C ILE A 14 -2.70 -2.02 16.58
N TYR A 15 -1.68 -1.17 16.47
CA TYR A 15 -0.96 -0.97 15.21
C TYR A 15 -0.22 -2.22 14.75
N GLY A 16 0.46 -2.91 15.67
CA GLY A 16 1.18 -4.15 15.39
C GLY A 16 0.24 -5.26 14.94
N LEU A 17 -0.83 -5.50 15.69
CA LEU A 17 -1.81 -6.54 15.41
C LEU A 17 -2.50 -6.33 14.05
N SER A 18 -2.90 -5.09 13.73
CA SER A 18 -3.48 -4.76 12.43
C SER A 18 -2.51 -5.03 11.27
N THR A 19 -1.21 -4.83 11.48
CA THR A 19 -0.18 -5.08 10.46
C THR A 19 0.12 -6.58 10.31
N ILE A 20 0.16 -7.29 11.44
CA ILE A 20 0.36 -8.75 11.45
C ILE A 20 -0.82 -9.47 10.80
N LEU A 21 -2.05 -9.02 11.07
CA LEU A 21 -3.27 -9.59 10.47
C LEU A 21 -3.22 -9.52 8.94
N ALA A 22 -2.80 -8.37 8.37
CA ALA A 22 -2.60 -8.24 6.94
C ALA A 22 -1.63 -9.28 6.37
N ARG A 23 -0.50 -9.49 7.05
CA ARG A 23 0.50 -10.47 6.62
C ARG A 23 0.01 -11.91 6.72
N ILE A 24 -0.73 -12.25 7.78
CA ILE A 24 -1.33 -13.58 7.95
C ILE A 24 -2.32 -13.86 6.82
N ILE A 25 -3.20 -12.91 6.50
CA ILE A 25 -4.18 -13.07 5.43
C ILE A 25 -3.47 -13.28 4.09
N ASN A 26 -2.48 -12.44 3.75
CA ASN A 26 -1.70 -12.61 2.52
C ASN A 26 -0.97 -13.97 2.49
N PHE A 27 -0.43 -14.44 3.61
CA PHE A 27 0.20 -15.75 3.70
C PHE A 27 -0.80 -16.90 3.46
N LEU A 28 -2.03 -16.78 3.95
CA LEU A 28 -3.08 -17.78 3.72
C LEU A 28 -3.52 -17.87 2.24
N PHE A 29 -3.29 -16.83 1.44
CA PHE A 29 -3.53 -16.88 0.01
C PHE A 29 -2.47 -17.65 -0.79
N VAL A 30 -1.26 -17.80 -0.29
CA VAL A 30 -0.18 -18.50 -0.97
C VAL A 30 -0.58 -19.93 -1.37
N PRO A 31 -1.14 -20.77 -0.47
CA PRO A 31 -1.61 -22.11 -0.85
C PRO A 31 -2.75 -22.09 -1.89
N ILE A 32 -3.57 -21.05 -1.90
CA ILE A 32 -4.65 -20.90 -2.88
C ILE A 32 -4.04 -20.61 -4.25
N TYR A 33 -3.12 -19.64 -4.32
CA TYR A 33 -2.43 -19.29 -5.56
C TYR A 33 -1.65 -20.46 -6.15
N THR A 34 -0.92 -21.20 -5.32
CA THR A 34 -0.12 -22.36 -5.77
C THR A 34 -0.95 -23.55 -6.25
N ARG A 35 -2.23 -23.62 -5.87
CA ARG A 35 -3.15 -24.66 -6.36
C ARG A 35 -3.91 -24.25 -7.60
N LEU A 36 -4.19 -22.98 -7.80
CA LEU A 36 -5.00 -22.46 -8.89
C LEU A 36 -4.16 -21.97 -10.08
N LEU A 37 -2.95 -21.51 -9.84
CA LEU A 37 -2.05 -20.99 -10.87
C LEU A 37 -1.01 -22.04 -11.26
N THR A 38 -0.65 -22.04 -12.53
CA THR A 38 0.55 -22.78 -12.98
C THR A 38 1.81 -22.17 -12.35
N PRO A 39 2.90 -22.92 -12.17
CA PRO A 39 4.16 -22.38 -11.65
C PRO A 39 4.65 -21.15 -12.40
N GLU A 40 4.45 -21.10 -13.72
CA GLU A 40 4.80 -19.97 -14.58
C GLU A 40 3.97 -18.73 -14.25
N SER A 41 2.65 -18.87 -14.20
CA SER A 41 1.75 -17.76 -13.85
C SER A 41 1.97 -17.24 -12.42
N TYR A 42 2.26 -18.14 -11.48
CA TYR A 42 2.60 -17.76 -10.11
C TYR A 42 3.94 -17.00 -10.06
N GLY A 43 4.92 -17.39 -10.88
CA GLY A 43 6.18 -16.69 -11.04
C GLY A 43 5.98 -15.24 -11.49
N VAL A 44 5.16 -15.03 -12.53
CA VAL A 44 4.82 -13.68 -13.03
C VAL A 44 4.20 -12.83 -11.94
N VAL A 45 3.19 -13.34 -11.23
CA VAL A 45 2.53 -12.61 -10.14
C VAL A 45 3.54 -12.21 -9.06
N THR A 46 4.42 -13.12 -8.65
CA THR A 46 5.41 -12.88 -7.62
C THR A 46 6.42 -11.81 -8.05
N GLU A 47 6.84 -11.82 -9.30
CA GLU A 47 7.75 -10.83 -9.87
C GLU A 47 7.10 -9.42 -9.90
N PHE A 48 5.85 -9.31 -10.36
CA PHE A 48 5.11 -8.05 -10.31
C PHE A 48 4.94 -7.53 -8.87
N MET A 49 4.68 -8.41 -7.90
CA MET A 49 4.61 -8.03 -6.48
C MET A 49 5.96 -7.53 -5.96
N ALA A 50 7.08 -8.08 -6.42
CA ALA A 50 8.40 -7.59 -6.08
C ALA A 50 8.66 -6.18 -6.66
N TYR A 51 8.27 -5.93 -7.92
CA TYR A 51 8.34 -4.58 -8.51
C TYR A 51 7.49 -3.57 -7.74
N ILE A 52 6.26 -3.95 -7.37
CA ILE A 52 5.38 -3.11 -6.54
C ILE A 52 6.07 -2.75 -5.22
N ALA A 53 6.67 -3.72 -4.53
CA ALA A 53 7.31 -3.49 -3.25
C ALA A 53 8.48 -2.48 -3.34
N VAL A 54 9.30 -2.58 -4.39
CA VAL A 54 10.43 -1.66 -4.61
C VAL A 54 9.93 -0.27 -5.01
N LEU A 55 9.03 -0.20 -5.99
CA LEU A 55 8.51 1.07 -6.51
C LEU A 55 7.70 1.84 -5.46
N GLN A 56 7.00 1.13 -4.55
CA GLN A 56 6.27 1.72 -3.43
C GLN A 56 7.19 2.57 -2.55
N VAL A 57 8.40 2.08 -2.25
CA VAL A 57 9.37 2.82 -1.44
C VAL A 57 9.81 4.10 -2.16
N VAL A 58 10.01 4.01 -3.48
CA VAL A 58 10.40 5.16 -4.31
C VAL A 58 9.28 6.20 -4.39
N LEU A 59 8.02 5.78 -4.62
CA LEU A 59 6.91 6.71 -4.76
C LEU A 59 6.58 7.48 -3.48
N VAL A 60 6.70 6.82 -2.33
CA VAL A 60 6.44 7.46 -1.02
C VAL A 60 7.59 8.40 -0.63
N LEU A 61 8.79 8.26 -1.22
CA LEU A 61 9.95 9.13 -1.00
C LEU A 61 10.35 9.31 0.47
N GLY A 62 10.01 8.38 1.34
CA GLY A 62 10.23 8.50 2.78
C GLY A 62 9.41 9.62 3.45
N LEU A 63 8.44 10.23 2.74
CA LEU A 63 7.59 11.31 3.25
C LEU A 63 6.80 10.89 4.49
N GLU A 64 6.50 9.60 4.64
CA GLU A 64 5.89 9.04 5.84
C GLU A 64 6.71 9.40 7.11
N THR A 65 8.01 9.10 7.08
CA THR A 65 8.93 9.40 8.19
C THR A 65 9.21 10.90 8.30
N GLY A 66 9.35 11.59 7.16
CA GLY A 66 9.52 13.02 7.10
C GLY A 66 8.35 13.77 7.76
N CYS A 67 7.12 13.40 7.44
CA CYS A 67 5.92 13.99 8.05
C CYS A 67 5.90 13.82 9.56
N PHE A 68 6.24 12.64 10.09
CA PHE A 68 6.35 12.42 11.53
C PHE A 68 7.32 13.39 12.19
N ARG A 69 8.50 13.56 11.60
CA ARG A 69 9.54 14.44 12.15
C ARG A 69 9.12 15.92 12.11
N PHE A 70 8.58 16.37 10.98
CA PHE A 70 8.22 17.77 10.81
C PHE A 70 6.93 18.15 11.54
N ALA A 71 5.95 17.26 11.63
CA ALA A 71 4.68 17.50 12.32
C ALA A 71 4.84 17.63 13.83
N ASN A 72 5.91 17.09 14.43
CA ASN A 72 6.21 17.19 15.85
C ASN A 72 7.18 18.33 16.18
N LYS A 73 7.55 19.18 15.22
CA LYS A 73 8.44 20.31 15.45
C LYS A 73 7.64 21.50 16.02
N GLU A 74 8.20 22.18 17.02
CA GLU A 74 7.60 23.38 17.61
C GLU A 74 7.34 24.47 16.56
N GLY A 75 6.19 25.10 16.62
CA GLY A 75 5.78 26.17 15.70
C GLY A 75 5.28 25.72 14.33
N VAL A 76 5.20 24.41 14.07
CA VAL A 76 4.72 23.86 12.80
C VAL A 76 3.30 23.29 12.95
N GLU A 77 2.38 23.74 12.10
CA GLU A 77 1.04 23.18 12.03
C GLU A 77 1.05 21.78 11.38
N SER A 78 0.90 20.75 12.20
CA SER A 78 0.89 19.34 11.75
C SER A 78 -0.07 19.10 10.57
N HIS A 79 -1.24 19.72 10.56
CA HIS A 79 -2.21 19.60 9.48
C HIS A 79 -1.63 20.07 8.12
N LYS A 80 -0.89 21.18 8.09
CA LYS A 80 -0.27 21.70 6.86
C LYS A 80 0.82 20.76 6.34
N VAL A 81 1.61 20.16 7.23
CA VAL A 81 2.64 19.19 6.85
C VAL A 81 2.02 18.00 6.11
N TYR A 82 0.98 17.40 6.70
CA TYR A 82 0.31 16.25 6.07
C TYR A 82 -0.48 16.63 4.81
N SER A 83 -1.07 17.82 4.75
CA SER A 83 -1.75 18.31 3.57
C SER A 83 -0.78 18.47 2.38
N ASN A 84 0.37 19.10 2.63
CA ASN A 84 1.39 19.28 1.61
C ASN A 84 1.98 17.94 1.15
N ALA A 85 2.28 17.04 2.08
CA ALA A 85 2.78 15.70 1.74
C ALA A 85 1.74 14.90 0.93
N PHE A 86 0.47 14.99 1.29
CA PHE A 86 -0.62 14.34 0.56
C PHE A 86 -0.70 14.85 -0.89
N VAL A 87 -0.71 16.17 -1.09
CA VAL A 87 -0.74 16.76 -2.44
C VAL A 87 0.49 16.35 -3.23
N THR A 88 1.67 16.38 -2.62
CA THR A 88 2.93 15.99 -3.29
C THR A 88 2.88 14.53 -3.72
N VAL A 89 2.53 13.60 -2.82
CA VAL A 89 2.44 12.17 -3.17
C VAL A 89 1.34 11.91 -4.17
N PHE A 90 0.20 12.61 -4.06
CA PHE A 90 -0.88 12.49 -5.02
C PHE A 90 -0.44 12.91 -6.44
N CYS A 91 0.22 14.05 -6.58
CA CYS A 91 0.73 14.52 -7.88
C CYS A 91 1.77 13.56 -8.46
N ILE A 92 2.72 13.09 -7.64
CA ILE A 92 3.75 12.14 -8.07
C ILE A 92 3.10 10.82 -8.50
N SER A 93 2.18 10.28 -7.69
CA SER A 93 1.48 9.02 -7.98
C SER A 93 0.59 9.12 -9.22
N ALA A 94 -0.10 10.24 -9.42
CA ALA A 94 -0.91 10.49 -10.61
C ALA A 94 -0.04 10.58 -11.88
N THR A 95 1.09 11.29 -11.79
CA THR A 95 2.06 11.37 -12.90
C THR A 95 2.65 10.00 -13.22
N PHE A 96 3.03 9.25 -12.18
CA PHE A 96 3.55 7.89 -12.34
C PHE A 96 2.51 6.97 -13.00
N LEU A 97 1.26 7.00 -12.56
CA LEU A 97 0.18 6.22 -13.15
C LEU A 97 -0.03 6.60 -14.63
N ALA A 98 -0.04 7.89 -14.96
CA ALA A 98 -0.17 8.35 -16.34
C ALA A 98 0.99 7.83 -17.22
N LEU A 99 2.22 7.84 -16.70
CA LEU A 99 3.38 7.27 -17.40
C LEU A 99 3.26 5.76 -17.58
N MET A 100 2.82 5.02 -16.54
CA MET A 100 2.62 3.56 -16.63
C MET A 100 1.55 3.20 -17.66
N ILE A 101 0.48 3.98 -17.78
CA ILE A 101 -0.55 3.79 -18.82
C ILE A 101 0.00 4.13 -20.20
N ALA A 102 0.66 5.28 -20.35
CA ALA A 102 1.17 5.76 -21.65
C ALA A 102 2.29 4.86 -22.21
N PHE A 103 3.12 4.29 -21.34
CA PHE A 103 4.27 3.46 -21.71
C PHE A 103 4.08 1.98 -21.37
N SER A 104 2.84 1.52 -21.15
CA SER A 104 2.56 0.12 -20.78
C SER A 104 3.14 -0.89 -21.77
N GLY A 105 3.00 -0.67 -23.08
CA GLY A 105 3.55 -1.54 -24.12
C GLY A 105 5.08 -1.60 -24.12
N PRO A 106 5.80 -0.47 -24.25
CA PRO A 106 7.25 -0.45 -24.13
C PRO A 106 7.78 -1.07 -22.84
N ILE A 107 7.15 -0.80 -21.69
CA ILE A 107 7.56 -1.36 -20.41
C ILE A 107 7.34 -2.87 -20.37
N ALA A 108 6.18 -3.36 -20.80
CA ALA A 108 5.88 -4.79 -20.88
C ALA A 108 6.89 -5.52 -21.78
N SER A 109 7.20 -4.96 -22.94
CA SER A 109 8.18 -5.53 -23.87
C SER A 109 9.60 -5.55 -23.29
N ALA A 110 10.01 -4.48 -22.59
CA ALA A 110 11.33 -4.39 -21.96
C ALA A 110 11.51 -5.39 -20.80
N LEU A 111 10.42 -5.70 -20.10
CA LEU A 111 10.41 -6.69 -19.02
C LEU A 111 10.24 -8.14 -19.53
N GLY A 112 10.07 -8.35 -20.85
CA GLY A 112 9.83 -9.67 -21.42
C GLY A 112 8.39 -10.16 -21.31
N TYR A 113 7.45 -9.28 -20.95
CA TYR A 113 6.02 -9.57 -20.79
C TYR A 113 5.17 -8.94 -21.90
N ALA A 114 5.59 -9.04 -23.15
CA ALA A 114 4.79 -8.58 -24.29
C ALA A 114 3.42 -9.29 -24.28
N GLY A 115 2.33 -8.52 -24.37
CA GLY A 115 0.95 -9.01 -24.25
C GLY A 115 0.36 -8.90 -22.84
N TYR A 116 1.13 -8.47 -21.84
CA TYR A 116 0.67 -8.25 -20.47
C TYR A 116 0.62 -6.75 -20.10
N GLU A 117 0.32 -5.87 -21.07
CA GLU A 117 0.25 -4.43 -20.88
C GLU A 117 -0.77 -4.04 -19.81
N SER A 118 -1.88 -4.79 -19.72
CA SER A 118 -2.89 -4.59 -18.68
C SER A 118 -2.34 -4.78 -17.26
N CYS A 119 -1.40 -5.73 -17.08
CA CYS A 119 -0.76 -5.96 -15.77
C CYS A 119 0.08 -4.75 -15.35
N ILE A 120 0.78 -4.10 -16.30
CA ILE A 120 1.54 -2.87 -16.07
C ILE A 120 0.61 -1.74 -15.63
N MET A 121 -0.53 -1.57 -16.29
CA MET A 121 -1.51 -0.55 -15.91
C MET A 121 -2.11 -0.81 -14.53
N TYR A 122 -2.47 -2.06 -14.21
CA TYR A 122 -2.96 -2.43 -12.87
C TYR A 122 -1.91 -2.22 -11.79
N MET A 123 -0.66 -2.58 -12.06
CA MET A 123 0.47 -2.31 -11.15
C MET A 123 0.61 -0.82 -10.87
N GLY A 124 0.54 0.03 -11.89
CA GLY A 124 0.55 1.49 -11.74
C GLY A 124 -0.60 1.99 -10.88
N GLY A 125 -1.81 1.47 -11.08
CA GLY A 125 -2.99 1.80 -10.28
C GLY A 125 -2.87 1.41 -8.81
N ILE A 126 -2.42 0.20 -8.53
CA ILE A 126 -2.16 -0.29 -7.16
C ILE A 126 -1.13 0.61 -6.47
N LEU A 127 0.00 0.87 -7.12
CA LEU A 127 1.07 1.72 -6.59
C LEU A 127 0.60 3.14 -6.28
N ALA A 128 -0.18 3.74 -7.19
CA ALA A 128 -0.70 5.09 -6.99
C ALA A 128 -1.65 5.16 -5.78
N LEU A 129 -2.59 4.22 -5.67
CA LEU A 129 -3.54 4.16 -4.56
C LEU A 129 -2.84 3.87 -3.22
N ASP A 130 -1.90 2.94 -3.21
CA ASP A 130 -1.17 2.57 -2.00
C ASP A 130 -0.27 3.70 -1.50
N SER A 131 0.39 4.43 -2.39
CA SER A 131 1.23 5.57 -2.03
C SER A 131 0.42 6.70 -1.39
N VAL A 132 -0.74 7.02 -1.94
CA VAL A 132 -1.64 8.04 -1.39
C VAL A 132 -2.19 7.60 -0.02
N THR A 133 -2.62 6.34 0.10
CA THR A 133 -3.14 5.82 1.37
C THR A 133 -2.07 5.71 2.45
N ALA A 134 -0.80 5.52 2.11
CA ALA A 134 0.31 5.48 3.06
C ALA A 134 0.40 6.77 3.88
N ILE A 135 0.27 7.94 3.24
CA ILE A 135 0.29 9.24 3.93
C ILE A 135 -0.92 9.42 4.86
N LEU A 136 -2.11 8.95 4.43
CA LEU A 136 -3.30 9.00 5.29
C LEU A 136 -3.15 8.12 6.54
N PHE A 137 -2.58 6.93 6.39
CA PHE A 137 -2.26 6.05 7.51
C PHE A 137 -1.16 6.64 8.42
N ALA A 138 -0.16 7.32 7.86
CA ALA A 138 0.85 8.02 8.63
C ALA A 138 0.23 9.11 9.50
N LYS A 139 -0.72 9.88 8.95
CA LYS A 139 -1.46 10.90 9.71
C LYS A 139 -2.25 10.30 10.88
N LEU A 140 -2.98 9.20 10.65
CA LEU A 140 -3.74 8.53 11.72
C LEU A 140 -2.84 8.03 12.85
N ARG A 141 -1.63 7.56 12.51
CA ARG A 141 -0.62 7.15 13.50
C ARG A 141 -0.10 8.35 14.29
N GLN A 142 0.23 9.45 13.63
CA GLN A 142 0.71 10.66 14.29
C GLN A 142 -0.35 11.26 15.23
N GLU A 143 -1.62 11.25 14.85
CA GLU A 143 -2.73 11.72 15.67
C GLU A 143 -3.12 10.72 16.79
N SER A 144 -2.36 9.63 16.97
CA SER A 144 -2.63 8.57 17.94
C SER A 144 -4.04 7.95 17.84
N LYS A 145 -4.65 7.99 16.64
CA LYS A 145 -5.98 7.45 16.36
C LYS A 145 -5.92 5.95 16.00
N ALA A 146 -5.37 5.15 16.93
CA ALA A 146 -5.09 3.72 16.71
C ALA A 146 -6.34 2.93 16.27
N LEU A 147 -7.51 3.19 16.86
CA LEU A 147 -8.74 2.49 16.51
C LEU A 147 -9.20 2.80 15.09
N LYS A 148 -9.16 4.08 14.67
CA LYS A 148 -9.49 4.46 13.28
C LYS A 148 -8.51 3.85 12.29
N PHE A 149 -7.22 3.85 12.61
CA PHE A 149 -6.20 3.18 11.80
C PHE A 149 -6.52 1.69 11.63
N ALA A 150 -6.82 0.97 12.72
CA ALA A 150 -7.14 -0.45 12.68
C ALA A 150 -8.39 -0.72 11.82
N ILE A 151 -9.46 0.05 11.99
CA ILE A 151 -10.70 -0.09 11.22
C ILE A 151 -10.43 0.10 9.72
N PHE A 152 -9.81 1.22 9.32
CA PHE A 152 -9.54 1.48 7.90
C PHE A 152 -8.58 0.46 7.30
N LYS A 153 -7.57 0.02 8.06
CA LYS A 153 -6.65 -1.02 7.61
C LYS A 153 -7.35 -2.36 7.42
N THR A 154 -8.24 -2.72 8.34
CA THR A 154 -9.04 -3.95 8.23
C THR A 154 -10.00 -3.89 7.04
N ILE A 155 -10.67 -2.76 6.82
CA ILE A 155 -11.53 -2.55 5.64
C ILE A 155 -10.71 -2.71 4.35
N LYS A 156 -9.54 -2.09 4.27
CA LYS A 156 -8.62 -2.23 3.13
C LYS A 156 -8.31 -3.69 2.86
N ILE A 157 -7.88 -4.44 3.89
CA ILE A 157 -7.52 -5.86 3.77
C ILE A 157 -8.72 -6.71 3.31
N ILE A 158 -9.90 -6.49 3.89
CA ILE A 158 -11.12 -7.22 3.52
C ILE A 158 -11.47 -6.93 2.05
N THR A 159 -11.39 -5.67 1.62
CA THR A 159 -11.68 -5.28 0.24
C THR A 159 -10.69 -5.91 -0.74
N GLU A 160 -9.39 -5.87 -0.45
CA GLU A 160 -8.35 -6.51 -1.26
C GLU A 160 -8.56 -8.03 -1.34
N THR A 161 -8.85 -8.66 -0.21
CA THR A 161 -9.13 -10.09 -0.10
C THR A 161 -10.37 -10.49 -0.90
N ALA A 162 -11.46 -9.73 -0.74
CA ALA A 162 -12.70 -9.97 -1.47
C ALA A 162 -12.52 -9.78 -2.98
N ALA A 163 -11.81 -8.73 -3.40
CA ALA A 163 -11.50 -8.49 -4.80
C ALA A 163 -10.68 -9.64 -5.41
N ASN A 164 -9.66 -10.11 -4.70
CA ASN A 164 -8.86 -11.25 -5.13
C ASN A 164 -9.72 -12.52 -5.28
N LEU A 165 -10.55 -12.84 -4.30
CA LEU A 165 -11.44 -14.00 -4.36
C LEU A 165 -12.44 -13.90 -5.52
N VAL A 166 -13.06 -12.76 -5.72
CA VAL A 166 -13.99 -12.53 -6.84
C VAL A 166 -13.29 -12.70 -8.18
N LEU A 167 -12.09 -12.14 -8.35
CA LEU A 167 -11.32 -12.29 -9.58
C LEU A 167 -10.97 -13.76 -9.85
N PHE A 168 -10.56 -14.51 -8.82
CA PHE A 168 -10.25 -15.94 -8.97
C PHE A 168 -11.48 -16.81 -9.28
N LEU A 169 -12.65 -16.46 -8.75
CA LEU A 169 -13.89 -17.21 -9.01
C LEU A 169 -14.50 -16.88 -10.36
N TRP A 170 -14.26 -15.66 -10.87
CA TRP A 170 -14.87 -15.17 -12.11
C TRP A 170 -14.01 -15.40 -13.35
N PHE A 171 -12.68 -15.46 -13.15
CA PHE A 171 -11.69 -15.72 -14.21
C PHE A 171 -10.79 -16.90 -13.80
N PRO A 172 -11.30 -18.14 -13.91
CA PRO A 172 -10.53 -19.35 -13.62
C PRO A 172 -9.41 -19.59 -14.64
#